data_93982e6d60a4983c1a41669a2afc3887
#
_entry.id   93982e6d60a4983c1a41669a2afc3887
#
_cell.length_a   1.000
_cell.length_b   1.000
_cell.length_c   1.000
_cell.angle_alpha   90.00
_cell.angle_beta   90.00
_cell.angle_gamma   90.00
#
_symmetry.space_group_name_H-M   'P 1'
#
loop_
_entity.id
_entity.type
_entity.pdbx_description
1 polymer ?
#
loop_
_entity_poly.entity_id
_entity_poly.type
_entity_poly.pdbx_seq_one_letter_code
_entity_poly.pdbx_strand_id
1 'polypeptide(L)'
;MKNSSRFAVLAALLLFNACAAKPKPAPAPVVAAAPEPPPPPPPPAPTPDPGLVTDKAGVMAAQRALLQLGYKVGKPDGVQGPATERAIQAFQKDHGLAEEGRLTLSLAVRLKTALAAANAKAAVIALRQGDMLIYSDGEVEFAAAGREVQWEQSDPRELVAIRPDMGDWPAAAKAGLDWALTHALDEPATKRPLKWSSTGVARHFEIRTFAALTPREAGLVGGSPQSCRRYELRTDDAQLRYPGIACQDSNGGWYIPHSTVRFARPASGLESHPSVRKP
;
A
#
# COMPACT_ATOMS: atom_id res chain seq x y z
N MET A 1 -49.84 23.73 -18.28
CA MET A 1 -50.73 24.84 -17.95
C MET A 1 -49.85 25.94 -17.41
N LYS A 2 -49.61 26.96 -18.28
CA LYS A 2 -50.04 28.36 -18.13
C LYS A 2 -49.34 29.05 -16.95
N ASN A 3 -48.69 30.17 -17.00
CA ASN A 3 -48.64 31.32 -17.90
C ASN A 3 -47.48 32.21 -17.44
N SER A 4 -46.74 32.73 -18.35
CA SER A 4 -46.79 34.10 -18.90
C SER A 4 -46.21 35.20 -18.00
N SER A 5 -45.12 35.73 -18.45
CA SER A 5 -44.94 37.08 -19.02
C SER A 5 -45.35 38.27 -18.19
N ARG A 6 -44.44 39.23 -18.04
CA ARG A 6 -44.71 40.63 -18.47
C ARG A 6 -43.47 41.50 -18.45
N PHE A 7 -43.22 42.06 -19.62
CA PHE A 7 -42.37 43.21 -19.92
C PHE A 7 -42.93 44.49 -19.23
N ALA A 8 -42.04 45.41 -18.85
CA ALA A 8 -42.35 46.80 -18.84
C ALA A 8 -41.08 47.62 -19.14
N VAL A 9 -41.09 48.20 -20.30
CA VAL A 9 -40.26 49.30 -20.79
C VAL A 9 -40.78 50.60 -20.20
N LEU A 10 -39.92 51.50 -19.73
CA LEU A 10 -40.23 52.93 -19.70
C LEU A 10 -38.98 53.76 -19.99
N ALA A 11 -39.17 54.70 -20.89
CA ALA A 11 -38.22 55.52 -21.56
C ALA A 11 -37.89 56.82 -20.78
N ALA A 12 -36.69 57.30 -21.02
CA ALA A 12 -36.24 58.65 -21.27
C ALA A 12 -36.72 59.84 -20.40
N LEU A 13 -35.76 60.55 -19.85
CA LEU A 13 -35.79 62.04 -19.91
C LEU A 13 -34.38 62.58 -19.81
N LEU A 14 -33.95 63.20 -20.92
CA LEU A 14 -32.78 64.03 -21.06
C LEU A 14 -33.01 65.39 -20.35
N LEU A 15 -32.17 65.78 -19.44
CA LEU A 15 -32.02 67.18 -19.06
C LEU A 15 -30.54 67.54 -19.13
N PHE A 16 -30.26 68.35 -20.17
CA PHE A 16 -29.03 69.12 -20.29
C PHE A 16 -28.94 70.13 -19.16
N ASN A 17 -27.85 70.05 -18.35
CA ASN A 17 -27.40 71.18 -17.55
C ASN A 17 -25.95 71.43 -17.85
N ALA A 18 -25.73 72.50 -18.63
CA ALA A 18 -24.43 73.08 -18.83
C ALA A 18 -23.95 73.76 -17.54
N CYS A 19 -22.93 73.24 -16.92
CA CYS A 19 -22.19 73.93 -15.86
C CYS A 19 -20.77 74.13 -16.29
N ALA A 20 -20.37 75.35 -16.28
CA ALA A 20 -19.08 75.90 -16.66
C ALA A 20 -17.90 75.16 -15.96
N ALA A 21 -16.92 74.82 -16.80
CA ALA A 21 -15.68 74.21 -16.32
C ALA A 21 -14.82 75.28 -15.62
N LYS A 22 -14.53 75.05 -14.36
CA LYS A 22 -13.42 75.80 -13.67
C LYS A 22 -12.09 75.32 -14.22
N PRO A 23 -11.12 76.24 -14.44
CA PRO A 23 -9.80 75.85 -14.92
C PRO A 23 -9.10 74.98 -13.85
N LYS A 24 -8.55 73.87 -14.30
CA LYS A 24 -7.79 72.92 -13.50
C LYS A 24 -6.47 73.59 -13.07
N PRO A 25 -6.13 73.56 -11.76
CA PRO A 25 -4.81 74.09 -11.35
C PRO A 25 -3.70 73.20 -11.93
N ALA A 26 -2.63 73.83 -12.33
CA ALA A 26 -1.45 73.19 -12.89
C ALA A 26 -0.86 72.21 -11.90
N PRO A 27 -0.41 71.01 -12.35
CA PRO A 27 0.22 70.06 -11.46
C PRO A 27 1.48 70.59 -10.85
N ALA A 28 1.60 70.45 -9.53
CA ALA A 28 2.84 70.80 -8.82
C ALA A 28 4.00 69.91 -9.34
N PRO A 29 5.23 70.43 -9.36
CA PRO A 29 6.37 69.63 -9.80
C PRO A 29 6.52 68.39 -8.95
N VAL A 30 6.43 67.23 -9.60
CA VAL A 30 6.69 65.95 -8.98
C VAL A 30 8.17 65.89 -8.62
N VAL A 31 8.48 66.09 -7.34
CA VAL A 31 9.79 65.75 -6.81
C VAL A 31 9.96 64.24 -6.97
N ALA A 32 10.85 63.84 -7.86
CA ALA A 32 11.19 62.41 -8.02
C ALA A 32 11.69 61.92 -6.67
N ALA A 33 10.91 61.01 -6.06
CA ALA A 33 11.34 60.29 -4.87
C ALA A 33 12.62 59.52 -5.20
N ALA A 34 13.65 59.69 -4.36
CA ALA A 34 14.88 58.93 -4.48
C ALA A 34 14.54 57.44 -4.48
N PRO A 35 15.18 56.62 -5.31
CA PRO A 35 14.92 55.15 -5.32
C PRO A 35 15.16 54.60 -3.93
N GLU A 36 14.18 53.90 -3.41
CA GLU A 36 14.31 53.15 -2.14
C GLU A 36 15.51 52.21 -2.23
N PRO A 37 16.34 52.12 -1.18
CA PRO A 37 17.44 51.18 -1.14
C PRO A 37 16.89 49.76 -1.30
N PRO A 38 17.57 48.88 -2.05
CA PRO A 38 17.12 47.49 -2.23
C PRO A 38 16.94 46.83 -0.86
N PRO A 39 15.91 45.99 -0.71
CA PRO A 39 15.68 45.24 0.54
C PRO A 39 16.92 44.42 0.89
N PRO A 40 17.29 44.31 2.18
CA PRO A 40 18.43 43.53 2.60
C PRO A 40 18.26 42.08 2.13
N PRO A 41 19.35 41.42 1.72
CA PRO A 41 19.27 40.01 1.28
C PRO A 41 18.65 39.16 2.39
N PRO A 42 17.82 38.17 2.03
CA PRO A 42 17.23 37.27 3.01
C PRO A 42 18.34 36.58 3.81
N PRO A 43 18.15 36.37 5.13
CA PRO A 43 19.15 35.67 5.95
C PRO A 43 19.49 34.33 5.32
N PRO A 44 20.75 33.88 5.36
CA PRO A 44 21.14 32.60 4.81
C PRO A 44 20.29 31.47 5.43
N ALA A 45 19.80 30.57 4.61
CA ALA A 45 19.06 29.41 5.08
C ALA A 45 19.90 28.65 6.13
N PRO A 46 19.32 28.20 7.24
CA PRO A 46 20.05 27.49 8.27
C PRO A 46 20.78 26.30 7.65
N THR A 47 22.06 26.20 7.88
CA THR A 47 22.90 25.07 7.42
C THR A 47 22.34 23.80 8.04
N PRO A 48 22.02 22.75 7.25
CA PRO A 48 21.52 21.49 7.79
C PRO A 48 22.54 20.92 8.80
N ASP A 49 22.05 20.44 9.94
CA ASP A 49 22.86 19.69 10.88
C ASP A 49 23.45 18.46 10.16
N PRO A 50 24.77 18.27 10.09
CA PRO A 50 25.39 17.19 9.33
C PRO A 50 25.02 15.79 9.82
N GLY A 51 24.39 15.68 10.99
CA GLY A 51 23.85 14.44 11.52
C GLY A 51 22.38 14.18 11.14
N LEU A 52 21.68 15.15 10.55
CA LEU A 52 20.25 15.00 10.22
C LEU A 52 20.05 14.53 8.77
N VAL A 53 19.04 13.69 8.58
CA VAL A 53 18.54 13.31 7.27
C VAL A 53 17.44 14.31 6.88
N THR A 54 17.74 15.20 5.95
CA THR A 54 16.84 16.27 5.51
C THR A 54 16.42 16.11 4.05
N ASP A 55 17.09 15.24 3.31
CA ASP A 55 16.74 15.00 1.92
C ASP A 55 15.43 14.20 1.82
N LYS A 56 14.63 14.57 0.80
CA LYS A 56 13.30 14.01 0.60
C LYS A 56 13.30 12.47 0.46
N ALA A 57 14.31 11.91 -0.20
CA ALA A 57 14.40 10.48 -0.44
C ALA A 57 14.71 9.72 0.86
N GLY A 58 15.63 10.21 1.67
CA GLY A 58 15.99 9.65 2.96
C GLY A 58 14.83 9.71 3.96
N VAL A 59 14.14 10.85 4.06
CA VAL A 59 12.95 10.98 4.91
C VAL A 59 11.85 10.01 4.45
N MET A 60 11.59 9.91 3.14
CA MET A 60 10.59 8.98 2.60
C MET A 60 10.97 7.52 2.88
N ALA A 61 12.25 7.16 2.78
CA ALA A 61 12.73 5.81 3.11
C ALA A 61 12.50 5.49 4.59
N ALA A 62 12.80 6.42 5.50
CA ALA A 62 12.55 6.27 6.93
C ALA A 62 11.04 6.15 7.24
N GLN A 63 10.19 6.97 6.61
CA GLN A 63 8.74 6.89 6.74
C GLN A 63 8.20 5.51 6.31
N ARG A 64 8.69 4.96 5.18
CA ARG A 64 8.32 3.62 4.72
C ARG A 64 8.78 2.54 5.70
N ALA A 65 10.00 2.64 6.22
CA ALA A 65 10.52 1.71 7.21
C ALA A 65 9.68 1.73 8.49
N LEU A 66 9.39 2.90 9.04
CA LEU A 66 8.51 3.07 10.20
C LEU A 66 7.13 2.46 9.97
N LEU A 67 6.54 2.72 8.79
CA LEU A 67 5.23 2.15 8.42
C LEU A 67 5.25 0.61 8.38
N GLN A 68 6.31 0.04 7.81
CA GLN A 68 6.49 -1.42 7.73
C GLN A 68 6.74 -2.04 9.11
N LEU A 69 7.38 -1.31 10.01
CA LEU A 69 7.56 -1.70 11.42
C LEU A 69 6.29 -1.50 12.28
N GLY A 70 5.20 -0.97 11.69
CA GLY A 70 3.91 -0.82 12.37
C GLY A 70 3.66 0.55 13.02
N TYR A 71 4.57 1.51 12.86
CA TYR A 71 4.40 2.86 13.41
C TYR A 71 3.47 3.73 12.56
N LYS A 72 2.68 4.59 13.22
CA LYS A 72 1.69 5.45 12.56
C LYS A 72 2.36 6.71 11.97
N VAL A 73 2.87 6.62 10.76
CA VAL A 73 3.55 7.73 10.06
C VAL A 73 2.60 8.54 9.15
N GLY A 74 1.48 7.96 8.74
CA GLY A 74 0.65 8.49 7.68
C GLY A 74 1.17 8.09 6.29
N LYS A 75 0.92 8.92 5.27
CA LYS A 75 1.41 8.66 3.91
C LYS A 75 2.86 9.10 3.80
N PRO A 76 3.77 8.23 3.33
CA PRO A 76 5.16 8.63 3.07
C PRO A 76 5.23 9.71 1.97
N ASP A 77 5.62 10.91 2.33
CA ASP A 77 5.69 12.09 1.47
C ASP A 77 7.09 12.71 1.37
N GLY A 78 8.01 12.23 2.23
CA GLY A 78 9.37 12.73 2.32
C GLY A 78 9.49 14.05 3.09
N VAL A 79 8.46 14.41 3.89
CA VAL A 79 8.48 15.58 4.77
C VAL A 79 8.46 15.12 6.23
N GLN A 80 9.40 15.60 7.02
CA GLN A 80 9.42 15.33 8.46
C GLN A 80 8.43 16.25 9.17
N GLY A 81 7.15 15.87 9.15
CA GLY A 81 6.09 16.59 9.85
C GLY A 81 5.73 15.92 11.18
N PRO A 82 4.75 16.47 11.93
CA PRO A 82 4.40 16.02 13.29
C PRO A 82 4.02 14.53 13.40
N ALA A 83 3.47 13.92 12.35
CA ALA A 83 3.16 12.50 12.33
C ALA A 83 4.44 11.65 12.24
N THR A 84 5.40 12.08 11.42
CA THR A 84 6.72 11.43 11.31
C THR A 84 7.50 11.55 12.60
N GLU A 85 7.51 12.73 13.23
CA GLU A 85 8.19 12.96 14.52
C GLU A 85 7.66 12.05 15.62
N ARG A 86 6.34 11.97 15.76
CA ARG A 86 5.70 11.06 16.73
C ARG A 86 6.02 9.59 16.47
N ALA A 87 6.07 9.18 15.21
CA ALA A 87 6.44 7.82 14.85
C ALA A 87 7.90 7.51 15.17
N ILE A 88 8.80 8.49 14.95
CA ILE A 88 10.21 8.40 15.34
C ILE A 88 10.33 8.31 16.86
N GLN A 89 9.64 9.14 17.62
CA GLN A 89 9.64 9.08 19.10
C GLN A 89 9.15 7.73 19.60
N ALA A 90 8.07 7.20 19.04
CA ALA A 90 7.58 5.87 19.39
C ALA A 90 8.61 4.77 19.11
N PHE A 91 9.25 4.82 17.93
CA PHE A 91 10.34 3.90 17.61
C PHE A 91 11.53 4.04 18.59
N GLN A 92 11.93 5.26 18.89
CA GLN A 92 13.03 5.54 19.83
C GLN A 92 12.71 4.99 21.23
N LYS A 93 11.49 5.21 21.70
CA LYS A 93 11.01 4.68 23.00
C LYS A 93 11.06 3.16 23.04
N ASP A 94 10.49 2.49 22.03
CA ASP A 94 10.44 1.02 21.97
C ASP A 94 11.83 0.38 21.89
N HIS A 95 12.82 1.14 21.41
CA HIS A 95 14.22 0.71 21.30
C HIS A 95 15.16 1.29 22.37
N GLY A 96 14.61 1.93 23.42
CA GLY A 96 15.40 2.48 24.53
C GLY A 96 16.34 3.61 24.13
N LEU A 97 15.97 4.40 23.11
CA LEU A 97 16.73 5.55 22.64
C LEU A 97 16.16 6.86 23.20
N ALA A 98 16.93 7.95 23.15
CA ALA A 98 16.42 9.28 23.48
C ALA A 98 15.28 9.68 22.52
N GLU A 99 14.13 10.06 23.07
CA GLU A 99 12.90 10.38 22.32
C GLU A 99 12.95 11.78 21.70
N GLU A 100 13.94 12.05 20.85
CA GLU A 100 14.13 13.37 20.25
C GLU A 100 13.17 13.66 19.09
N GLY A 101 12.58 12.64 18.47
CA GLY A 101 11.70 12.77 17.33
C GLY A 101 12.39 13.23 16.05
N ARG A 102 13.71 13.29 16.02
CA ARG A 102 14.52 13.78 14.90
C ARG A 102 15.11 12.61 14.12
N LEU A 103 15.07 12.69 12.80
CA LEU A 103 15.66 11.67 11.93
C LEU A 103 17.16 11.97 11.74
N THR A 104 18.00 11.28 12.49
CA THR A 104 19.45 11.34 12.31
C THR A 104 19.96 10.21 11.42
N LEU A 105 21.16 10.33 10.89
CA LEU A 105 21.81 9.26 10.12
C LEU A 105 21.93 7.97 10.93
N SER A 106 22.30 8.07 12.22
CA SER A 106 22.37 6.92 13.11
C SER A 106 20.99 6.25 13.30
N LEU A 107 19.94 7.03 13.44
CA LEU A 107 18.57 6.51 13.53
C LEU A 107 18.13 5.84 12.24
N ALA A 108 18.45 6.42 11.07
CA ALA A 108 18.14 5.82 9.77
C ALA A 108 18.81 4.43 9.61
N VAL A 109 20.04 4.28 10.06
CA VAL A 109 20.73 2.97 10.10
C VAL A 109 20.01 2.00 11.03
N ARG A 110 19.62 2.45 12.24
CA ARG A 110 18.88 1.60 13.20
C ARG A 110 17.51 1.17 12.65
N LEU A 111 16.78 2.08 12.00
CA LEU A 111 15.51 1.75 11.32
C LEU A 111 15.72 0.68 10.24
N LYS A 112 16.77 0.82 9.42
CA LYS A 112 17.11 -0.19 8.41
C LYS A 112 17.44 -1.54 9.04
N THR A 113 18.19 -1.55 10.11
CA THR A 113 18.54 -2.79 10.84
C THR A 113 17.32 -3.44 11.49
N ALA A 114 16.47 -2.65 12.14
CA ALA A 114 15.22 -3.14 12.75
C ALA A 114 14.27 -3.72 11.69
N LEU A 115 14.15 -3.04 10.54
CA LEU A 115 13.36 -3.53 9.41
C LEU A 115 13.92 -4.84 8.84
N ALA A 116 15.23 -4.95 8.68
CA ALA A 116 15.87 -6.18 8.24
C ALA A 116 15.63 -7.33 9.24
N ALA A 117 15.73 -7.07 10.54
CA ALA A 117 15.45 -8.06 11.58
C ALA A 117 13.96 -8.48 11.60
N ALA A 118 13.04 -7.52 11.41
CA ALA A 118 11.61 -7.80 11.32
C ALA A 118 11.28 -8.64 10.06
N ASN A 119 11.90 -8.31 8.93
CA ASN A 119 11.74 -9.07 7.69
C ASN A 119 12.35 -10.47 7.81
N ALA A 120 13.49 -10.62 8.46
CA ALA A 120 14.10 -11.93 8.72
C ALA A 120 13.19 -12.82 9.57
N LYS A 121 12.58 -12.27 10.64
CA LYS A 121 11.58 -12.99 11.44
C LYS A 121 10.31 -13.32 10.65
N ALA A 122 9.85 -12.40 9.80
CA ALA A 122 8.69 -12.60 8.95
C ALA A 122 8.94 -13.60 7.81
N ALA A 123 10.19 -13.83 7.46
CA ALA A 123 10.58 -14.78 6.44
C ALA A 123 10.60 -16.24 6.92
N VAL A 124 10.75 -16.46 8.23
CA VAL A 124 10.70 -17.81 8.80
C VAL A 124 9.25 -18.25 8.98
N ILE A 125 8.88 -19.37 8.38
CA ILE A 125 7.54 -19.96 8.45
C ILE A 125 7.65 -21.34 9.08
N ALA A 126 6.98 -21.53 10.21
CA ALA A 126 6.80 -22.84 10.82
C ALA A 126 5.71 -23.62 10.07
N LEU A 127 6.04 -24.82 9.63
CA LEU A 127 5.16 -25.68 8.86
C LEU A 127 4.54 -26.76 9.75
N ARG A 128 3.36 -27.18 9.36
CA ARG A 128 2.70 -28.36 9.94
C ARG A 128 3.00 -29.59 9.10
N GLN A 129 2.82 -30.73 9.69
CA GLN A 129 2.87 -31.99 8.95
C GLN A 129 1.84 -31.98 7.82
N GLY A 130 2.27 -32.32 6.61
CA GLY A 130 1.43 -32.37 5.42
C GLY A 130 1.26 -31.04 4.69
N ASP A 131 1.75 -29.92 5.24
CA ASP A 131 1.76 -28.67 4.49
C ASP A 131 2.60 -28.83 3.22
N MET A 132 2.10 -28.30 2.10
CA MET A 132 2.67 -28.51 0.78
C MET A 132 3.58 -27.34 0.40
N LEU A 133 4.81 -27.64 0.06
CA LEU A 133 5.77 -26.69 -0.52
C LEU A 133 5.82 -26.92 -2.04
N ILE A 134 5.71 -25.85 -2.79
CA ILE A 134 5.74 -25.87 -4.27
C ILE A 134 6.93 -25.05 -4.73
N TYR A 135 7.86 -25.70 -5.40
CA TYR A 135 9.10 -25.12 -5.87
C TYR A 135 9.02 -24.67 -7.34
N SER A 136 9.94 -23.81 -7.74
CA SER A 136 9.96 -23.23 -9.09
C SER A 136 10.39 -24.21 -10.19
N ASP A 137 11.02 -25.31 -9.84
CA ASP A 137 11.34 -26.42 -10.74
C ASP A 137 10.14 -27.39 -10.95
N GLY A 138 9.03 -27.14 -10.25
CA GLY A 138 7.82 -27.96 -10.29
C GLY A 138 7.80 -29.07 -9.24
N GLU A 139 8.84 -29.21 -8.44
CA GLU A 139 8.83 -30.15 -7.32
C GLU A 139 7.77 -29.76 -6.29
N VAL A 140 7.17 -30.76 -5.69
CA VAL A 140 6.20 -30.62 -4.59
C VAL A 140 6.66 -31.49 -3.45
N GLU A 141 6.83 -30.87 -2.29
CA GLU A 141 7.25 -31.51 -1.06
C GLU A 141 6.18 -31.38 0.01
N PHE A 142 6.01 -32.40 0.85
CA PHE A 142 5.13 -32.35 2.01
C PHE A 142 5.98 -32.19 3.27
N ALA A 143 5.66 -31.19 4.06
CA ALA A 143 6.42 -30.85 5.25
C ALA A 143 6.28 -31.90 6.36
N ALA A 144 7.38 -32.16 7.07
CA ALA A 144 7.33 -32.81 8.36
C ALA A 144 6.89 -31.81 9.46
N ALA A 145 6.35 -32.33 10.55
CA ALA A 145 5.96 -31.51 11.69
C ALA A 145 7.16 -30.72 12.24
N GLY A 146 6.98 -29.43 12.51
CA GLY A 146 7.99 -28.56 13.08
C GLY A 146 9.10 -28.14 12.13
N ARG A 147 8.99 -28.45 10.85
CA ARG A 147 9.91 -27.90 9.84
C ARG A 147 9.71 -26.41 9.73
N GLU A 148 10.81 -25.67 9.63
CA GLU A 148 10.83 -24.25 9.34
C GLU A 148 11.42 -24.00 7.95
N VAL A 149 10.85 -23.06 7.24
CA VAL A 149 11.37 -22.59 5.94
C VAL A 149 11.53 -21.08 5.97
N GLN A 150 12.55 -20.60 5.27
CA GLN A 150 12.72 -19.18 5.02
C GLN A 150 11.98 -18.83 3.73
N TRP A 151 10.99 -17.91 3.85
CA TRP A 151 10.32 -17.36 2.70
C TRP A 151 11.02 -16.06 2.29
N GLU A 152 11.89 -16.13 1.32
CA GLU A 152 12.52 -14.94 0.73
C GLU A 152 11.59 -14.37 -0.33
N GLN A 153 10.99 -13.23 -0.02
CA GLN A 153 10.13 -12.51 -0.97
C GLN A 153 10.88 -11.98 -2.20
N SER A 154 12.20 -12.02 -2.18
CA SER A 154 13.08 -11.51 -3.25
C SER A 154 13.48 -12.55 -4.27
N ASP A 155 13.38 -13.84 -3.95
CA ASP A 155 13.74 -14.90 -4.89
C ASP A 155 12.64 -15.95 -5.07
N PRO A 156 11.66 -15.69 -5.95
CA PRO A 156 10.61 -16.66 -6.28
C PRO A 156 11.12 -17.88 -7.03
N ARG A 157 12.43 -17.96 -7.31
CA ARG A 157 13.03 -19.07 -8.08
C ARG A 157 13.21 -20.34 -7.26
N GLU A 158 13.09 -20.27 -5.94
CA GLU A 158 13.22 -21.45 -5.10
C GLU A 158 11.87 -21.97 -4.63
N LEU A 159 11.12 -21.16 -3.87
CA LEU A 159 9.83 -21.55 -3.32
C LEU A 159 8.72 -20.62 -3.83
N VAL A 160 7.80 -21.18 -4.61
CA VAL A 160 6.71 -20.41 -5.27
C VAL A 160 5.49 -20.27 -4.37
N ALA A 161 5.14 -21.32 -3.61
CA ALA A 161 4.01 -21.27 -2.70
C ALA A 161 4.14 -22.30 -1.58
N ILE A 162 3.51 -21.95 -0.46
CA ILE A 162 3.20 -22.89 0.63
C ILE A 162 1.68 -23.00 0.70
N ARG A 163 1.16 -24.22 0.80
CA ARG A 163 -0.27 -24.47 0.97
C ARG A 163 -0.53 -25.28 2.24
N PRO A 164 -1.63 -24.98 2.94
CA PRO A 164 -2.02 -25.81 4.09
C PRO A 164 -2.34 -27.23 3.65
N ASP A 165 -2.03 -28.20 4.50
CA ASP A 165 -2.59 -29.54 4.35
C ASP A 165 -4.11 -29.48 4.42
N MET A 166 -4.73 -29.97 3.35
CA MET A 166 -6.19 -30.05 3.21
C MET A 166 -6.67 -31.51 3.10
N GLY A 167 -5.80 -32.48 3.45
CA GLY A 167 -6.09 -33.92 3.23
C GLY A 167 -7.48 -34.32 3.71
N ASP A 168 -7.78 -34.05 4.97
CA ASP A 168 -9.03 -34.46 5.65
C ASP A 168 -10.18 -33.46 5.49
N TRP A 169 -9.99 -32.39 4.72
CA TRP A 169 -11.05 -31.38 4.58
C TRP A 169 -12.17 -31.87 3.66
N PRO A 170 -13.43 -31.49 3.97
CA PRO A 170 -14.54 -31.73 3.07
C PRO A 170 -14.27 -31.11 1.69
N ALA A 171 -14.70 -31.76 0.62
CA ALA A 171 -14.50 -31.27 -0.76
C ALA A 171 -15.06 -29.86 -0.96
N ALA A 172 -16.22 -29.56 -0.34
CA ALA A 172 -16.80 -28.22 -0.37
C ALA A 172 -15.93 -27.17 0.31
N ALA A 173 -15.21 -27.52 1.37
CA ALA A 173 -14.28 -26.60 2.05
C ALA A 173 -13.03 -26.34 1.20
N LYS A 174 -12.47 -27.36 0.55
CA LYS A 174 -11.36 -27.21 -0.39
C LYS A 174 -11.72 -26.27 -1.54
N ALA A 175 -12.86 -26.52 -2.18
CA ALA A 175 -13.38 -25.67 -3.25
C ALA A 175 -13.69 -24.25 -2.77
N GLY A 176 -14.21 -24.11 -1.54
CA GLY A 176 -14.50 -22.81 -0.93
C GLY A 176 -13.27 -21.97 -0.66
N LEU A 177 -12.15 -22.58 -0.24
CA LEU A 177 -10.89 -21.87 -0.06
C LEU A 177 -10.31 -21.42 -1.41
N ASP A 178 -10.31 -22.28 -2.41
CA ASP A 178 -9.85 -21.94 -3.76
C ASP A 178 -10.70 -20.84 -4.39
N TRP A 179 -12.02 -20.85 -4.18
CA TRP A 179 -12.91 -19.78 -4.59
C TRP A 179 -12.60 -18.46 -3.87
N ALA A 180 -12.38 -18.49 -2.56
CA ALA A 180 -12.05 -17.30 -1.78
C ALA A 180 -10.70 -16.70 -2.22
N LEU A 181 -9.72 -17.56 -2.54
CA LEU A 181 -8.44 -17.13 -3.12
C LEU A 181 -8.63 -16.49 -4.49
N THR A 182 -9.40 -17.12 -5.39
CA THR A 182 -9.71 -16.57 -6.72
C THR A 182 -10.37 -15.20 -6.59
N HIS A 183 -11.37 -15.07 -5.73
CA HIS A 183 -12.06 -13.80 -5.49
C HIS A 183 -11.11 -12.71 -4.96
N ALA A 184 -10.26 -13.06 -4.00
CA ALA A 184 -9.28 -12.13 -3.46
C ALA A 184 -8.23 -11.70 -4.48
N LEU A 185 -7.86 -12.59 -5.41
CA LEU A 185 -6.89 -12.32 -6.47
C LEU A 185 -7.49 -11.47 -7.61
N ASP A 186 -8.77 -11.61 -7.91
CA ASP A 186 -9.48 -10.82 -8.93
C ASP A 186 -9.72 -9.38 -8.47
N GLU A 187 -9.90 -9.16 -7.15
CA GLU A 187 -10.08 -7.83 -6.58
C GLU A 187 -8.76 -7.03 -6.58
N PRO A 188 -8.80 -5.70 -6.72
CA PRO A 188 -7.62 -4.87 -6.49
C PRO A 188 -7.02 -5.15 -5.11
N ALA A 189 -5.69 -5.09 -4.99
CA ALA A 189 -5.02 -5.29 -3.70
C ALA A 189 -5.65 -4.38 -2.63
N THR A 190 -6.45 -4.98 -1.75
CA THR A 190 -7.20 -4.25 -0.72
C THR A 190 -6.40 -4.19 0.57
N LYS A 191 -6.58 -3.10 1.33
CA LYS A 191 -6.00 -2.98 2.67
C LYS A 191 -6.66 -3.91 3.69
N ARG A 192 -7.82 -4.50 3.36
CA ARG A 192 -8.58 -5.37 4.25
C ARG A 192 -8.48 -6.81 3.78
N PRO A 193 -8.05 -7.73 4.65
CA PRO A 193 -8.01 -9.15 4.30
C PRO A 193 -9.42 -9.71 4.14
N LEU A 194 -9.57 -10.64 3.20
CA LEU A 194 -10.78 -11.44 3.09
C LEU A 194 -10.75 -12.53 4.16
N LYS A 195 -11.82 -12.69 4.91
CA LYS A 195 -11.93 -13.76 5.91
C LYS A 195 -12.66 -14.97 5.33
N TRP A 196 -12.06 -16.13 5.52
CA TRP A 196 -12.63 -17.41 5.10
C TRP A 196 -12.76 -18.38 6.28
N SER A 197 -13.89 -19.06 6.32
CA SER A 197 -14.16 -20.15 7.26
C SER A 197 -15.09 -21.18 6.62
N SER A 198 -15.01 -22.42 7.01
CA SER A 198 -15.91 -23.49 6.51
C SER A 198 -16.28 -24.48 7.60
N THR A 199 -17.50 -25.02 7.52
CA THR A 199 -17.95 -26.09 8.38
C THR A 199 -17.09 -27.34 8.16
N GLY A 200 -16.67 -27.98 9.22
CA GLY A 200 -15.79 -29.16 9.16
C GLY A 200 -14.31 -28.86 9.01
N VAL A 201 -13.93 -27.57 9.07
CA VAL A 201 -12.53 -27.12 9.10
C VAL A 201 -12.31 -26.31 10.36
N ALA A 202 -11.41 -26.78 11.21
CA ALA A 202 -11.10 -26.09 12.48
C ALA A 202 -10.30 -24.76 12.27
N ARG A 203 -9.71 -24.59 11.09
CA ARG A 203 -8.91 -23.42 10.77
C ARG A 203 -9.72 -22.38 10.00
N HIS A 204 -9.58 -21.13 10.41
CA HIS A 204 -10.08 -19.98 9.68
C HIS A 204 -8.89 -19.25 9.07
N PHE A 205 -9.09 -18.61 7.93
CA PHE A 205 -8.02 -17.90 7.25
C PHE A 205 -8.37 -16.44 6.98
N GLU A 206 -7.38 -15.60 7.11
CA GLU A 206 -7.34 -14.29 6.49
C GLU A 206 -6.54 -14.38 5.19
N ILE A 207 -7.15 -13.98 4.09
CA ILE A 207 -6.55 -13.97 2.76
C ILE A 207 -6.12 -12.53 2.45
N ARG A 208 -4.84 -12.34 2.21
CA ARG A 208 -4.27 -11.05 1.80
C ARG A 208 -3.70 -11.18 0.41
N THR A 209 -3.94 -10.17 -0.42
CA THR A 209 -3.33 -10.05 -1.75
C THR A 209 -2.49 -8.79 -1.82
N PHE A 210 -1.45 -8.83 -2.63
CA PHE A 210 -0.50 -7.76 -2.78
C PHE A 210 -0.56 -7.17 -4.20
N ALA A 211 0.25 -6.15 -4.47
CA ALA A 211 0.31 -5.53 -5.78
C ALA A 211 0.63 -6.57 -6.88
N ALA A 212 0.17 -6.29 -8.08
CA ALA A 212 0.48 -7.11 -9.24
C ALA A 212 2.00 -7.18 -9.47
N LEU A 213 2.47 -8.33 -9.91
CA LEU A 213 3.84 -8.61 -10.31
C LEU A 213 3.88 -8.76 -11.82
N THR A 214 4.99 -8.35 -12.43
CA THR A 214 5.30 -8.79 -13.79
C THR A 214 5.67 -10.28 -13.78
N PRO A 215 5.52 -11.01 -14.91
CA PRO A 215 5.94 -12.40 -15.00
C PRO A 215 7.39 -12.63 -14.58
N ARG A 216 8.29 -11.69 -14.93
CA ARG A 216 9.69 -11.75 -14.55
C ARG A 216 9.90 -11.61 -13.04
N GLU A 217 9.17 -10.72 -12.38
CA GLU A 217 9.19 -10.58 -10.91
C GLU A 217 8.59 -11.80 -10.21
N ALA A 218 7.74 -12.55 -10.89
CA ALA A 218 7.19 -13.83 -10.44
C ALA A 218 8.12 -15.03 -10.76
N GLY A 219 9.33 -14.79 -11.27
CA GLY A 219 10.31 -15.84 -11.61
C GLY A 219 10.01 -16.60 -12.88
N LEU A 220 9.09 -16.14 -13.72
CA LEU A 220 8.70 -16.82 -14.95
C LEU A 220 9.60 -16.40 -16.11
N VAL A 221 10.25 -17.39 -16.72
CA VAL A 221 11.05 -17.24 -17.94
C VAL A 221 10.30 -17.95 -19.06
N GLY A 222 9.65 -17.18 -19.92
CA GLY A 222 8.86 -17.73 -21.01
C GLY A 222 7.44 -18.13 -20.59
N GLY A 223 6.48 -17.86 -21.44
CA GLY A 223 5.06 -18.00 -21.17
C GLY A 223 4.39 -16.62 -21.14
N SER A 224 3.10 -16.59 -21.29
CA SER A 224 2.33 -15.34 -21.32
C SER A 224 1.26 -15.32 -20.23
N PRO A 225 1.60 -15.37 -18.92
CA PRO A 225 0.60 -15.05 -17.92
C PRO A 225 0.20 -13.58 -18.09
N GLN A 226 -1.08 -13.29 -18.00
CA GLN A 226 -1.58 -11.92 -18.15
C GLN A 226 -1.24 -11.07 -16.92
N SER A 227 -1.23 -11.68 -15.73
CA SER A 227 -0.95 -11.01 -14.48
C SER A 227 -0.50 -12.03 -13.45
N CYS A 228 0.39 -11.62 -12.55
CA CYS A 228 0.75 -12.40 -11.37
C CYS A 228 0.52 -11.58 -10.11
N ARG A 229 0.22 -12.25 -9.00
CA ARG A 229 0.06 -11.59 -7.69
C ARG A 229 0.63 -12.47 -6.59
N ARG A 230 1.19 -11.82 -5.58
CA ARG A 230 1.46 -12.48 -4.30
C ARG A 230 0.19 -12.54 -3.48
N TYR A 231 0.01 -13.64 -2.76
CA TYR A 231 -1.02 -13.79 -1.75
C TYR A 231 -0.42 -14.37 -0.47
N GLU A 232 -1.15 -14.25 0.61
CA GLU A 232 -0.82 -14.89 1.87
C GLU A 232 -2.11 -15.31 2.57
N LEU A 233 -2.16 -16.57 2.96
CA LEU A 233 -3.16 -17.07 3.90
C LEU A 233 -2.56 -17.00 5.29
N ARG A 234 -3.28 -16.46 6.24
CA ARG A 234 -2.91 -16.47 7.66
C ARG A 234 -4.01 -17.14 8.46
N THR A 235 -3.65 -17.96 9.41
CA THR A 235 -4.63 -18.40 10.39
C THR A 235 -5.07 -17.21 11.26
N ASP A 236 -6.28 -17.30 11.81
CA ASP A 236 -6.87 -16.23 12.64
C ASP A 236 -6.07 -15.97 13.93
N ASP A 237 -5.35 -16.96 14.44
CA ASP A 237 -4.36 -16.83 15.50
C ASP A 237 -3.02 -16.24 15.03
N ALA A 238 -2.88 -15.94 13.74
CA ALA A 238 -1.70 -15.41 13.09
C ALA A 238 -0.40 -16.24 13.26
N GLN A 239 -0.51 -17.47 13.73
CA GLN A 239 0.65 -18.33 13.97
C GLN A 239 1.16 -19.00 12.70
N LEU A 240 0.24 -19.37 11.79
CA LEU A 240 0.59 -20.02 10.54
C LEU A 240 0.41 -19.07 9.35
N ARG A 241 1.35 -19.14 8.44
CA ARG A 241 1.39 -18.32 7.23
C ARG A 241 1.67 -19.19 6.02
N TYR A 242 0.88 -18.98 4.97
CA TYR A 242 0.97 -19.72 3.71
C TYR A 242 1.08 -18.72 2.56
N PRO A 243 2.28 -18.18 2.31
CA PRO A 243 2.51 -17.26 1.21
C PRO A 243 2.54 -18.02 -0.11
N GLY A 244 2.25 -17.31 -1.20
CA GLY A 244 2.38 -17.86 -2.53
C GLY A 244 2.29 -16.79 -3.62
N ILE A 245 2.66 -17.21 -4.82
CA ILE A 245 2.47 -16.47 -6.05
C ILE A 245 1.42 -17.20 -6.87
N ALA A 246 0.46 -16.45 -7.39
CA ALA A 246 -0.51 -16.94 -8.36
C ALA A 246 -0.43 -16.10 -9.63
N CYS A 247 -0.55 -16.74 -10.78
CA CYS A 247 -0.59 -16.09 -12.08
C CYS A 247 -1.90 -16.43 -12.80
N GLN A 248 -2.35 -15.52 -13.66
CA GLN A 248 -3.59 -15.66 -14.41
C GLN A 248 -3.26 -16.16 -15.83
N ASP A 249 -3.92 -17.21 -16.27
CA ASP A 249 -3.81 -17.73 -17.64
C ASP A 249 -4.66 -16.90 -18.63
N SER A 250 -4.57 -17.23 -19.91
CA SER A 250 -5.32 -16.54 -20.99
C SER A 250 -6.85 -16.62 -20.84
N ASN A 251 -7.35 -17.59 -20.11
CA ASN A 251 -8.77 -17.76 -19.82
C ASN A 251 -9.18 -17.07 -18.51
N GLY A 252 -8.23 -16.36 -17.90
CA GLY A 252 -8.40 -15.66 -16.65
C GLY A 252 -8.43 -16.56 -15.41
N GLY A 253 -8.05 -17.84 -15.53
CA GLY A 253 -7.93 -18.77 -14.41
C GLY A 253 -6.65 -18.54 -13.62
N TRP A 254 -6.75 -18.53 -12.28
CA TRP A 254 -5.57 -18.42 -11.44
C TRP A 254 -4.93 -19.78 -11.19
N TYR A 255 -3.61 -19.82 -11.22
CA TYR A 255 -2.82 -21.02 -10.96
C TYR A 255 -1.52 -20.68 -10.24
N ILE A 256 -0.93 -21.64 -9.55
CA ILE A 256 0.41 -21.52 -8.98
C ILE A 256 1.44 -21.86 -10.07
N PRO A 257 2.36 -20.94 -10.42
CA PRO A 257 3.38 -21.18 -11.42
C PRO A 257 4.17 -22.47 -11.16
N HIS A 258 4.65 -23.09 -12.21
CA HIS A 258 5.45 -24.32 -12.17
C HIS A 258 4.76 -25.53 -11.51
N SER A 259 3.44 -25.46 -11.28
CA SER A 259 2.67 -26.55 -10.68
C SER A 259 1.39 -26.85 -11.44
N THR A 260 0.77 -27.97 -11.12
CA THR A 260 -0.56 -28.36 -11.61
C THR A 260 -1.69 -27.72 -10.81
N VAL A 261 -1.37 -26.97 -9.75
CA VAL A 261 -2.37 -26.39 -8.85
C VAL A 261 -3.07 -25.24 -9.53
N ARG A 262 -4.41 -25.37 -9.69
CA ARG A 262 -5.28 -24.33 -10.22
C ARG A 262 -6.36 -24.04 -9.17
N PHE A 263 -6.69 -22.76 -9.04
CA PHE A 263 -7.77 -22.35 -8.15
C PHE A 263 -9.11 -22.51 -8.87
N ALA A 264 -10.06 -23.14 -8.20
CA ALA A 264 -11.40 -23.31 -8.76
C ALA A 264 -12.07 -21.96 -8.94
N ARG A 265 -12.68 -21.75 -10.12
CA ARG A 265 -13.64 -20.66 -10.30
C ARG A 265 -15.03 -21.16 -9.88
N PRO A 266 -15.83 -20.34 -9.18
CA PRO A 266 -17.22 -20.67 -8.99
C PRO A 266 -17.91 -20.75 -10.35
N ALA A 267 -18.76 -21.74 -10.55
CA ALA A 267 -19.68 -21.72 -11.66
C ALA A 267 -20.50 -20.40 -11.58
N SER A 268 -20.62 -19.71 -12.72
CA SER A 268 -21.35 -18.45 -12.84
C SER A 268 -22.73 -18.58 -12.19
N GLY A 269 -22.97 -17.88 -11.08
CA GLY A 269 -24.22 -17.93 -10.30
C GLY A 269 -24.08 -18.00 -8.78
N LEU A 270 -22.88 -18.27 -8.25
CA LEU A 270 -22.62 -18.28 -6.81
C LEU A 270 -21.97 -16.94 -6.38
N GLU A 271 -22.74 -15.86 -6.40
CA GLU A 271 -22.29 -14.55 -5.92
C GLU A 271 -22.06 -14.46 -4.42
N SER A 272 -22.46 -15.49 -3.65
CA SER A 272 -22.24 -15.54 -2.22
C SER A 272 -21.95 -16.96 -1.75
N HIS A 273 -20.68 -17.31 -1.62
CA HIS A 273 -20.32 -18.52 -0.89
C HIS A 273 -20.49 -18.25 0.61
N PRO A 274 -21.28 -19.07 1.36
CA PRO A 274 -21.60 -18.79 2.77
C PRO A 274 -20.38 -18.79 3.71
N SER A 275 -19.23 -19.27 3.25
CA SER A 275 -17.98 -19.30 4.01
C SER A 275 -17.13 -18.03 3.86
N VAL A 276 -17.55 -17.06 3.03
CA VAL A 276 -16.83 -15.79 2.86
C VAL A 276 -17.65 -14.68 3.51
N ARG A 277 -17.17 -14.16 4.63
CA ARG A 277 -17.75 -12.96 5.24
C ARG A 277 -17.03 -11.73 4.69
N LYS A 278 -17.77 -10.85 4.01
CA LYS A 278 -17.29 -9.47 3.78
C LYS A 278 -17.18 -8.79 5.15
N PRO A 279 -16.09 -8.03 5.39
CA PRO A 279 -15.88 -7.32 6.64
C PRO A 279 -16.93 -6.24 6.89
#